data_f85c23eb0feb25743c11b702f2aa037a
#
_entry.id   f85c23eb0feb25743c11b702f2aa037a
#
_cell.length_a   1.000
_cell.length_b   1.000
_cell.length_c   1.000
_cell.angle_alpha   90.00
_cell.angle_beta   90.00
_cell.angle_gamma   90.00
#
_symmetry.space_group_name_H-M   'P 1'
#
loop_
_entity.id
_entity.type
_entity.pdbx_description
1 polymer ?
#
loop_
_entity_poly.entity_id
_entity_poly.type
_entity_poly.pdbx_seq_one_letter_code
_entity_poly.pdbx_strand_id
1 'polypeptide(L)'
;MDNELFDIAQQLGQLLLSKEKKIATAESCTGGWIAQIITEVSGSSAWFDRGFVTYSNAAKMQMLGVNSETLDKFGAVSAQTATEMVNGALAHSDADCAIAVTGIAGPDGGTAEKPVGTVFIAWAYKNRDVKVVQKKLTGNRHEIRWQTVKIALEGVAL
;
A
#
# COMPACT_ATOMS: atom_id res chain seq x y z
N MET A 1 19.13 -6.67 -6.05
CA MET A 1 17.84 -6.09 -6.46
C MET A 1 16.88 -7.20 -6.84
N ASP A 2 15.61 -7.07 -6.50
CA ASP A 2 14.60 -8.06 -6.88
C ASP A 2 14.12 -7.79 -8.31
N ASN A 3 14.49 -8.67 -9.22
CA ASN A 3 14.21 -8.48 -10.66
C ASN A 3 12.72 -8.59 -10.99
N GLU A 4 11.98 -9.45 -10.31
CA GLU A 4 10.54 -9.61 -10.55
C GLU A 4 9.77 -8.36 -10.12
N LEU A 5 10.01 -7.87 -8.90
CA LEU A 5 9.38 -6.65 -8.41
C LEU A 5 9.79 -5.44 -9.25
N PHE A 6 11.06 -5.37 -9.64
CA PHE A 6 11.55 -4.30 -10.51
C PHE A 6 10.79 -4.26 -11.84
N ASP A 7 10.63 -5.41 -12.49
CA ASP A 7 9.92 -5.50 -13.78
C ASP A 7 8.47 -5.05 -13.65
N ILE A 8 7.81 -5.45 -12.56
CA ILE A 8 6.43 -5.03 -12.28
C ILE A 8 6.35 -3.51 -12.07
N ALA A 9 7.27 -2.96 -11.28
CA ALA A 9 7.34 -1.52 -11.04
C ALA A 9 7.62 -0.73 -12.34
N GLN A 10 8.49 -1.25 -13.19
CA GLN A 10 8.79 -0.63 -14.48
C GLN A 10 7.56 -0.62 -15.39
N GLN A 11 6.83 -1.72 -15.46
CA GLN A 11 5.58 -1.81 -16.23
C GLN A 11 4.53 -0.84 -15.70
N LEU A 12 4.40 -0.72 -14.37
CA LEU A 12 3.51 0.26 -13.75
C LEU A 12 3.90 1.68 -14.14
N GLY A 13 5.19 1.99 -14.11
CA GLY A 13 5.70 3.30 -14.51
C GLY A 13 5.37 3.64 -15.96
N GLN A 14 5.53 2.68 -16.87
CA GLN A 14 5.18 2.85 -18.27
C GLN A 14 3.69 3.14 -18.45
N LEU A 15 2.84 2.42 -17.72
CA LEU A 15 1.40 2.62 -17.75
C LEU A 15 1.03 4.02 -17.23
N LEU A 16 1.57 4.43 -16.09
CA LEU A 16 1.31 5.75 -15.51
C LEU A 16 1.77 6.88 -16.42
N LEU A 17 2.95 6.75 -17.01
CA LEU A 17 3.46 7.73 -17.98
C LEU A 17 2.55 7.82 -19.19
N SER A 18 2.08 6.70 -19.72
CA SER A 18 1.20 6.68 -20.90
C SER A 18 -0.14 7.38 -20.64
N LYS A 19 -0.58 7.39 -19.37
CA LYS A 19 -1.83 8.03 -18.94
C LYS A 19 -1.61 9.44 -18.37
N GLU A 20 -0.36 9.89 -18.30
CA GLU A 20 0.02 11.16 -17.65
C GLU A 20 -0.49 11.24 -16.21
N LYS A 21 -0.31 10.14 -15.45
CA LYS A 21 -0.78 10.00 -14.08
C LYS A 21 0.40 9.82 -13.12
N LYS A 22 0.18 10.25 -11.87
CA LYS A 22 1.13 10.06 -10.76
C LYS A 22 0.50 9.22 -9.66
N ILE A 23 1.34 8.47 -8.95
CA ILE A 23 0.93 7.59 -7.86
C ILE A 23 1.58 8.00 -6.54
N ALA A 24 0.86 7.78 -5.44
CA ALA A 24 1.36 7.86 -4.09
C ALA A 24 1.17 6.51 -3.38
N THR A 25 1.95 6.28 -2.33
CA THR A 25 1.88 5.04 -1.56
C THR A 25 1.70 5.32 -0.07
N ALA A 26 0.97 4.45 0.62
CA ALA A 26 0.84 4.46 2.07
C ALA A 26 1.12 3.06 2.58
N GLU A 27 2.21 2.90 3.33
CA GLU A 27 2.70 1.59 3.72
C GLU A 27 2.74 1.44 5.23
N SER A 28 2.31 0.28 5.71
CA SER A 28 2.50 -0.13 7.09
C SER A 28 3.44 -1.34 7.14
N CYS A 29 2.93 -2.55 6.98
CA CYS A 29 3.74 -3.77 7.15
C CYS A 29 4.92 -3.90 6.16
N THR A 30 4.87 -3.24 5.03
CA THR A 30 5.93 -3.28 4.02
C THR A 30 7.06 -2.26 4.28
N GLY A 31 6.83 -1.31 5.19
CA GLY A 31 7.86 -0.41 5.70
C GLY A 31 8.58 0.48 4.70
N GLY A 32 7.96 0.77 3.56
CA GLY A 32 8.54 1.58 2.50
C GLY A 32 9.02 0.78 1.29
N TRP A 33 8.82 -0.54 1.28
CA TRP A 33 9.31 -1.38 0.19
C TRP A 33 8.65 -1.08 -1.16
N ILE A 34 7.37 -0.70 -1.16
CA ILE A 34 6.69 -0.32 -2.41
C ILE A 34 7.37 0.93 -2.99
N ALA A 35 7.55 1.96 -2.19
CA ALA A 35 8.25 3.17 -2.60
C ALA A 35 9.70 2.88 -3.04
N GLN A 36 10.39 1.99 -2.32
CA GLN A 36 11.75 1.60 -2.64
C GLN A 36 11.83 0.97 -4.03
N ILE A 37 10.99 0.00 -4.34
CA ILE A 37 11.07 -0.67 -5.65
C ILE A 37 10.63 0.26 -6.79
N ILE A 38 9.67 1.14 -6.54
CA ILE A 38 9.29 2.18 -7.50
C ILE A 38 10.49 3.05 -7.85
N THR A 39 11.24 3.50 -6.85
CA THR A 39 12.37 4.41 -7.05
C THR A 39 13.63 3.72 -7.57
N GLU A 40 13.66 2.39 -7.62
CA GLU A 40 14.68 1.67 -8.37
C GLU A 40 14.56 1.90 -9.89
N VAL A 41 13.38 2.29 -10.35
CA VAL A 41 13.14 2.56 -11.77
C VAL A 41 13.64 3.97 -12.11
N SER A 42 14.60 4.07 -13.01
CA SER A 42 15.11 5.35 -13.48
C SER A 42 13.98 6.16 -14.13
N GLY A 43 13.88 7.43 -13.79
CA GLY A 43 12.82 8.32 -14.30
C GLY A 43 11.52 8.23 -13.52
N SER A 44 11.48 7.49 -12.41
CA SER A 44 10.25 7.35 -11.59
C SER A 44 9.71 8.67 -11.05
N SER A 45 10.55 9.71 -10.94
CA SER A 45 10.09 11.04 -10.52
C SER A 45 8.99 11.63 -11.42
N ALA A 46 8.86 11.14 -12.64
CA ALA A 46 7.81 11.59 -13.56
C ALA A 46 6.43 10.99 -13.24
N TRP A 47 6.37 9.90 -12.46
CA TRP A 47 5.13 9.21 -12.17
C TRP A 47 4.92 8.81 -10.70
N PHE A 48 5.94 8.96 -9.86
CA PHE A 48 5.82 8.75 -8.41
C PHE A 48 5.89 10.09 -7.69
N ASP A 49 4.85 10.42 -6.92
CA ASP A 49 4.81 11.70 -6.20
C ASP A 49 5.45 11.60 -4.81
N ARG A 50 4.89 10.74 -3.96
CA ARG A 50 5.38 10.57 -2.57
C ARG A 50 4.87 9.28 -1.95
N GLY A 51 5.56 8.84 -0.91
CA GLY A 51 5.16 7.71 -0.10
C GLY A 51 5.07 8.08 1.37
N PHE A 52 4.10 7.46 2.05
CA PHE A 52 3.89 7.61 3.49
C PHE A 52 4.18 6.27 4.15
N VAL A 53 5.18 6.22 5.02
CA VAL A 53 5.44 5.04 5.85
C VAL A 53 4.78 5.31 7.19
N THR A 54 3.64 4.68 7.44
CA THR A 54 2.80 4.93 8.62
C THR A 54 2.69 3.64 9.44
N TYR A 55 3.80 3.29 10.07
CA TYR A 55 3.95 2.00 10.73
C TYR A 55 3.10 1.88 12.01
N SER A 56 3.06 2.95 12.80
CA SER A 56 2.28 3.01 14.04
C SER A 56 0.87 3.52 13.80
N ASN A 57 -0.03 3.28 14.75
CA ASN A 57 -1.38 3.86 14.71
C ASN A 57 -1.32 5.39 14.79
N ALA A 58 -0.42 5.94 15.60
CA ALA A 58 -0.22 7.39 15.69
C ALA A 58 0.17 7.98 14.31
N ALA A 59 1.08 7.32 13.59
CA ALA A 59 1.49 7.77 12.27
C ALA A 59 0.33 7.71 11.25
N LYS A 60 -0.50 6.66 11.32
CA LYS A 60 -1.69 6.56 10.46
C LYS A 60 -2.65 7.73 10.67
N MET A 61 -2.85 8.12 11.92
CA MET A 61 -3.70 9.27 12.25
C MET A 61 -3.04 10.59 11.82
N GLN A 62 -1.80 10.80 12.18
CA GLN A 62 -1.10 12.08 11.98
C GLN A 62 -0.80 12.36 10.50
N MET A 63 -0.38 11.35 9.77
CA MET A 63 0.09 11.53 8.39
C MET A 63 -1.04 11.32 7.36
N LEU A 64 -1.99 10.44 7.64
CA LEU A 64 -3.04 10.06 6.69
C LEU A 64 -4.45 10.43 7.12
N GLY A 65 -4.63 10.92 8.34
CA GLY A 65 -5.96 11.27 8.85
C GLY A 65 -6.85 10.07 9.15
N VAL A 66 -6.27 8.90 9.42
CA VAL A 66 -7.04 7.74 9.85
C VAL A 66 -7.72 8.06 11.18
N ASN A 67 -9.01 7.76 11.28
CA ASN A 67 -9.80 8.06 12.48
C ASN A 67 -9.42 7.11 13.64
N SER A 68 -9.27 7.67 14.84
CA SER A 68 -9.02 6.88 16.03
C SER A 68 -10.12 5.86 16.31
N GLU A 69 -11.37 6.22 16.02
CA GLU A 69 -12.52 5.33 16.17
C GLU A 69 -12.43 4.11 15.24
N THR A 70 -11.96 4.29 14.02
CA THR A 70 -11.74 3.21 13.07
C THR A 70 -10.68 2.23 13.59
N LEU A 71 -9.59 2.76 14.11
CA LEU A 71 -8.52 1.94 14.70
C LEU A 71 -9.00 1.19 15.94
N ASP A 72 -9.79 1.84 16.79
CA ASP A 72 -10.34 1.22 18.01
C ASP A 72 -11.35 0.11 17.68
N LYS A 73 -12.20 0.33 16.69
CA LYS A 73 -13.29 -0.58 16.36
C LYS A 73 -12.84 -1.75 15.46
N PHE A 74 -12.04 -1.47 14.45
CA PHE A 74 -11.65 -2.45 13.43
C PHE A 74 -10.18 -2.85 13.49
N GLY A 75 -9.35 -2.08 14.18
CA GLY A 75 -7.92 -2.31 14.26
C GLY A 75 -7.15 -1.79 13.05
N ALA A 76 -5.83 -1.81 13.16
CA ALA A 76 -4.93 -1.35 12.08
C ALA A 76 -5.02 -2.24 10.84
N VAL A 77 -5.25 -3.54 11.03
CA VAL A 77 -5.32 -4.53 9.95
C VAL A 77 -6.79 -4.79 9.62
N SER A 78 -7.35 -3.97 8.76
CA SER A 78 -8.76 -4.02 8.39
C SER A 78 -9.00 -3.32 7.06
N ALA A 79 -10.11 -3.66 6.41
CA ALA A 79 -10.54 -2.99 5.18
C ALA A 79 -10.82 -1.50 5.43
N GLN A 80 -11.39 -1.18 6.58
CA GLN A 80 -11.73 0.19 6.96
C GLN A 80 -10.46 1.04 7.11
N THR A 81 -9.45 0.53 7.81
CA THR A 81 -8.19 1.24 7.97
C THR A 81 -7.45 1.40 6.65
N ALA A 82 -7.40 0.35 5.83
CA ALA A 82 -6.78 0.43 4.50
C ALA A 82 -7.45 1.48 3.62
N THR A 83 -8.78 1.55 3.66
CA THR A 83 -9.57 2.55 2.92
C THR A 83 -9.21 3.97 3.37
N GLU A 84 -9.17 4.22 4.68
CA GLU A 84 -8.81 5.54 5.19
C GLU A 84 -7.36 5.89 4.90
N MET A 85 -6.45 4.93 4.96
CA MET A 85 -5.05 5.13 4.60
C MET A 85 -4.91 5.57 3.13
N VAL A 86 -5.55 4.86 2.22
CA VAL A 86 -5.41 5.16 0.79
C VAL A 86 -6.08 6.49 0.41
N ASN A 87 -7.21 6.79 1.02
CA ASN A 87 -7.86 8.08 0.84
C ASN A 87 -7.00 9.22 1.39
N GLY A 88 -6.36 9.01 2.54
CA GLY A 88 -5.43 9.97 3.12
C GLY A 88 -4.22 10.22 2.25
N ALA A 89 -3.64 9.17 1.68
CA ALA A 89 -2.51 9.29 0.75
C ALA A 89 -2.88 10.11 -0.49
N LEU A 90 -4.06 9.86 -1.05
CA LEU A 90 -4.55 10.61 -2.20
C LEU A 90 -4.80 12.08 -1.84
N ALA A 91 -5.43 12.33 -0.70
CA ALA A 91 -5.77 13.69 -0.25
C ALA A 91 -4.54 14.54 0.11
N HIS A 92 -3.47 13.92 0.62
CA HIS A 92 -2.26 14.60 1.07
C HIS A 92 -1.13 14.58 0.03
N SER A 93 -1.46 14.34 -1.22
CA SER A 93 -0.48 14.29 -2.31
C SER A 93 -1.03 14.97 -3.57
N ASP A 94 -0.16 15.13 -4.55
CA ASP A 94 -0.54 15.59 -5.89
C ASP A 94 -0.76 14.41 -6.85
N ALA A 95 -0.93 13.22 -6.29
CA ALA A 95 -1.11 12.00 -7.08
C ALA A 95 -2.54 11.87 -7.62
N ASP A 96 -2.67 11.14 -8.72
CA ASP A 96 -3.94 10.80 -9.36
C ASP A 96 -4.50 9.48 -8.84
N CYS A 97 -3.65 8.64 -8.30
CA CYS A 97 -4.01 7.37 -7.69
C CYS A 97 -3.06 7.04 -6.53
N ALA A 98 -3.48 6.12 -5.69
CA ALA A 98 -2.69 5.72 -4.52
C ALA A 98 -2.90 4.24 -4.21
N ILE A 99 -1.90 3.67 -3.55
CA ILE A 99 -1.94 2.31 -2.99
C ILE A 99 -1.76 2.42 -1.48
N ALA A 100 -2.51 1.64 -0.70
CA ALA A 100 -2.26 1.49 0.73
C ALA A 100 -2.20 0.02 1.09
N VAL A 101 -1.32 -0.33 2.03
CA VAL A 101 -1.19 -1.70 2.55
C VAL A 101 -1.09 -1.68 4.07
N THR A 102 -1.77 -2.62 4.70
CA THR A 102 -1.68 -2.89 6.13
C THR A 102 -1.86 -4.39 6.37
N GLY A 103 -1.12 -4.96 7.31
CA GLY A 103 -1.15 -6.41 7.48
C GLY A 103 -0.31 -6.92 8.63
N ILE A 104 -0.36 -8.22 8.81
CA ILE A 104 0.38 -8.97 9.83
C ILE A 104 1.42 -9.85 9.13
N ALA A 105 2.67 -9.39 9.14
CA ALA A 105 3.76 -10.10 8.45
C ALA A 105 4.29 -11.30 9.26
N GLY A 106 4.07 -11.31 10.57
CA GLY A 106 4.54 -12.37 11.44
C GLY A 106 6.02 -12.25 11.81
N PRO A 107 6.56 -13.24 12.59
CA PRO A 107 5.85 -14.41 13.11
C PRO A 107 4.86 -14.10 14.22
N ASP A 108 4.95 -12.92 14.85
CA ASP A 108 4.08 -12.48 15.94
C ASP A 108 2.89 -11.68 15.42
N GLY A 109 1.91 -11.43 16.29
CA GLY A 109 0.83 -10.47 16.06
C GLY A 109 -0.44 -11.07 15.46
N GLY A 110 -0.45 -12.33 15.11
CA GLY A 110 -1.65 -12.99 14.59
C GLY A 110 -2.67 -13.35 15.66
N THR A 111 -3.94 -13.37 15.26
CA THR A 111 -5.06 -13.84 16.09
C THR A 111 -5.83 -14.91 15.33
N ALA A 112 -6.81 -15.55 15.98
CA ALA A 112 -7.67 -16.54 15.31
C ALA A 112 -8.47 -15.91 14.16
N GLU A 113 -8.92 -14.67 14.34
CA GLU A 113 -9.70 -13.94 13.32
C GLU A 113 -8.82 -13.34 12.23
N LYS A 114 -7.63 -12.87 12.61
CA LYS A 114 -6.66 -12.28 11.70
C LYS A 114 -5.31 -12.96 11.91
N PRO A 115 -5.10 -14.15 11.33
CA PRO A 115 -3.84 -14.87 11.49
C PRO A 115 -2.70 -14.15 10.78
N VAL A 116 -1.47 -14.56 11.11
CA VAL A 116 -0.27 -14.11 10.37
C VAL A 116 -0.48 -14.34 8.86
N GLY A 117 -0.15 -13.34 8.05
CA GLY A 117 -0.40 -13.34 6.62
C GLY A 117 -1.67 -12.65 6.18
N THR A 118 -2.49 -12.19 7.14
CA THR A 118 -3.66 -11.36 6.82
C THR A 118 -3.19 -9.98 6.40
N VAL A 119 -3.51 -9.60 5.17
CA VAL A 119 -3.11 -8.31 4.57
C VAL A 119 -4.32 -7.70 3.85
N PHE A 120 -4.49 -6.40 4.03
CA PHE A 120 -5.47 -5.60 3.28
C PHE A 120 -4.72 -4.65 2.37
N ILE A 121 -5.11 -4.62 1.11
CA ILE A 121 -4.53 -3.74 0.10
C ILE A 121 -5.65 -2.92 -0.51
N ALA A 122 -5.47 -1.61 -0.58
CA ALA A 122 -6.45 -0.69 -1.11
C ALA A 122 -5.85 0.13 -2.24
N TRP A 123 -6.67 0.42 -3.25
CA TRP A 123 -6.33 1.32 -4.35
C TRP A 123 -7.38 2.40 -4.44
N ALA A 124 -6.95 3.65 -4.56
CA ALA A 124 -7.81 4.80 -4.74
C ALA A 124 -7.44 5.53 -6.03
N TYR A 125 -8.45 6.05 -6.68
CA TYR A 125 -8.32 6.82 -7.92
C TYR A 125 -9.23 8.04 -7.81
N LYS A 126 -8.87 9.14 -8.44
CA LYS A 126 -9.79 10.27 -8.56
C LYS A 126 -11.03 9.83 -9.34
N ASN A 127 -12.21 10.17 -8.83
CA ASN A 127 -13.52 9.92 -9.47
C ASN A 127 -13.92 8.44 -9.59
N ARG A 128 -13.38 7.57 -8.72
CA ARG A 128 -13.79 6.17 -8.63
C ARG A 128 -13.88 5.74 -7.17
N ASP A 129 -14.66 4.70 -6.92
CA ASP A 129 -14.73 4.08 -5.60
C ASP A 129 -13.40 3.38 -5.26
N VAL A 130 -13.08 3.37 -3.97
CA VAL A 130 -11.91 2.63 -3.45
C VAL A 130 -12.13 1.14 -3.63
N LYS A 131 -11.11 0.46 -4.14
CA LYS A 131 -11.08 -0.99 -4.20
C LYS A 131 -10.20 -1.51 -3.06
N VAL A 132 -10.73 -2.44 -2.27
CA VAL A 132 -9.98 -3.09 -1.18
C VAL A 132 -10.05 -4.60 -1.36
N VAL A 133 -8.92 -5.28 -1.16
CA VAL A 133 -8.87 -6.74 -1.13
C VAL A 133 -8.27 -7.20 0.19
N GLN A 134 -8.75 -8.33 0.68
CA GLN A 134 -8.15 -9.05 1.80
C GLN A 134 -7.42 -10.27 1.24
N LYS A 135 -6.18 -10.46 1.65
CA LYS A 135 -5.39 -11.64 1.28
C LYS A 135 -4.96 -12.37 2.54
N LYS A 136 -4.88 -13.69 2.45
CA LYS A 136 -4.27 -14.55 3.46
C LYS A 136 -3.04 -15.17 2.84
N LEU A 137 -1.90 -14.51 3.06
CA LEU A 137 -0.63 -14.89 2.46
C LEU A 137 0.09 -15.90 3.34
N THR A 138 0.89 -16.77 2.72
CA THR A 138 1.65 -17.80 3.41
C THR A 138 3.15 -17.56 3.24
N GLY A 139 3.92 -18.11 4.17
CA GLY A 139 5.37 -17.98 4.17
C GLY A 139 5.88 -17.27 5.41
N ASN A 140 7.17 -16.95 5.41
CA ASN A 140 7.79 -16.21 6.49
C ASN A 140 7.51 -14.70 6.36
N ARG A 141 8.00 -13.91 7.31
CA ARG A 141 7.81 -12.46 7.34
C ARG A 141 8.25 -11.78 6.05
N HIS A 142 9.42 -12.15 5.53
CA HIS A 142 9.94 -11.57 4.29
C HIS A 142 9.03 -11.92 3.10
N GLU A 143 8.62 -13.17 3.00
CA GLU A 143 7.77 -13.66 1.91
C GLU A 143 6.38 -13.01 1.92
N ILE A 144 5.79 -12.82 3.08
CA ILE A 144 4.49 -12.15 3.22
C ILE A 144 4.59 -10.69 2.76
N ARG A 145 5.64 -9.98 3.19
CA ARG A 145 5.89 -8.60 2.79
C ARG A 145 6.16 -8.49 1.29
N TRP A 146 6.95 -9.40 0.75
CA TRP A 146 7.26 -9.45 -0.69
C TRP A 146 5.98 -9.64 -1.54
N GLN A 147 5.15 -10.62 -1.17
CA GLN A 147 3.89 -10.87 -1.85
C GLN A 147 2.95 -9.67 -1.78
N THR A 148 2.93 -8.99 -0.64
CA THR A 148 2.13 -7.77 -0.46
C THR A 148 2.55 -6.69 -1.45
N VAL A 149 3.85 -6.45 -1.59
CA VAL A 149 4.40 -5.47 -2.55
C VAL A 149 3.99 -5.83 -3.98
N LYS A 150 4.14 -7.10 -4.34
CA LYS A 150 3.78 -7.60 -5.68
C LYS A 150 2.30 -7.36 -6.00
N ILE A 151 1.42 -7.80 -5.12
CA ILE A 151 -0.02 -7.66 -5.30
C ILE A 151 -0.41 -6.17 -5.38
N ALA A 152 0.18 -5.35 -4.53
CA ALA A 152 -0.08 -3.91 -4.50
C ALA A 152 0.24 -3.24 -5.84
N LEU A 153 1.41 -3.53 -6.40
CA LEU A 153 1.83 -2.96 -7.68
C LEU A 153 1.01 -3.49 -8.85
N GLU A 154 0.75 -4.80 -8.88
CA GLU A 154 -0.01 -5.44 -9.95
C GLU A 154 -1.48 -5.05 -9.96
N GLY A 155 -2.03 -4.63 -8.84
CA GLY A 155 -3.45 -4.28 -8.70
C GLY A 155 -3.84 -2.90 -9.21
N VAL A 156 -2.90 -2.07 -9.62
CA VAL A 156 -3.20 -0.74 -10.16
C VAL A 156 -3.86 -0.88 -11.54
N ALA A 157 -5.08 -0.37 -11.65
CA ALA A 157 -5.91 -0.49 -12.87
C ALA A 157 -6.35 0.90 -13.34
N LEU A 158 -5.70 1.41 -14.36
CA LEU A 158 -5.95 2.75 -14.90
C LEU A 158 -6.79 2.71 -16.18
#